data_4280d20b18c1b414f2af82bc39df687d
#
_entry.id   4280d20b18c1b414f2af82bc39df687d
#
_cell.length_a   1.000
_cell.length_b   1.000
_cell.length_c   1.000
_cell.angle_alpha   90.00
_cell.angle_beta   90.00
_cell.angle_gamma   90.00
#
_symmetry.space_group_name_H-M   'P 1'
#
loop_
_entity.id
_entity.type
_entity.pdbx_description
1 polymer ?
#
loop_
_entity_poly.entity_id
_entity_poly.type
_entity_poly.pdbx_seq_one_letter_code
_entity_poly.pdbx_strand_id
1 'polypeptide(L)'
;MINNLKIRNVFSSLIYEIIFSKNKNYTKDLVALDYHFFTDSEISLPGLEVSYSVLDKQLKLLSEFFKPLETDAGLRSFFKKQVNKDKPGVLISIDDADKSIKFALKYFIKYQIPVVLFIPLGLCIDKNIKDGKRSRILCRYHELFPHHKELTFHDKSKFFDLIINSSIEELSEYELRLGPPSKKINVTASRKLLSFKEIEVIARNPLVTIASHSMSHNSLAELPDNWLKWEIQQSRKYIKALNGNHKLFAYPFGHKKSYNKKVKKLLQDEGIQYAFSTSSKKIRGNSDLLSLGRAPMLNFDGKPYVCGSAYGAFHYWDKILQR
;
A
#
# COMPACT_ATOMS: atom_id res chain seq x y z
N MET A 1 17.48 7.74 -4.65
CA MET A 1 16.35 6.78 -4.84
C MET A 1 16.13 6.37 -6.30
N ILE A 2 16.24 7.22 -7.34
CA ILE A 2 16.23 6.67 -8.73
C ILE A 2 17.29 5.59 -8.86
N ASN A 3 18.48 5.82 -8.33
CA ASN A 3 19.46 4.75 -8.22
C ASN A 3 18.94 3.59 -7.38
N ASN A 4 18.28 3.84 -6.25
CA ASN A 4 17.69 2.76 -5.43
C ASN A 4 16.52 2.05 -6.13
N LEU A 5 15.65 2.74 -6.87
CA LEU A 5 14.56 2.09 -7.61
C LEU A 5 15.09 1.34 -8.84
N LYS A 6 16.03 1.92 -9.60
CA LYS A 6 16.72 1.21 -10.67
C LYS A 6 17.49 0.01 -10.12
N ILE A 7 18.22 0.20 -9.01
CA ILE A 7 18.93 -0.89 -8.34
C ILE A 7 17.95 -1.94 -7.83
N ARG A 8 16.79 -1.58 -7.26
CA ARG A 8 15.74 -2.53 -6.86
C ARG A 8 15.19 -3.30 -8.06
N ASN A 9 14.98 -2.64 -9.20
CA ASN A 9 14.56 -3.33 -10.43
C ASN A 9 15.63 -4.31 -10.90
N VAL A 10 16.88 -3.88 -10.98
CA VAL A 10 18.02 -4.75 -11.39
C VAL A 10 18.18 -5.90 -10.38
N PHE A 11 18.11 -5.61 -9.09
CA PHE A 11 18.20 -6.63 -8.05
C PHE A 11 17.04 -7.63 -8.10
N SER A 12 15.80 -7.15 -8.25
CA SER A 12 14.64 -8.04 -8.41
C SER A 12 14.79 -8.95 -9.63
N SER A 13 15.28 -8.39 -10.74
CA SER A 13 15.55 -9.13 -11.96
C SER A 13 16.67 -10.15 -11.77
N LEU A 14 17.76 -9.76 -11.11
CA LEU A 14 18.88 -10.64 -10.83
C LEU A 14 18.50 -11.80 -9.90
N ILE A 15 17.76 -11.52 -8.84
CA ILE A 15 17.23 -12.52 -7.91
C ILE A 15 16.31 -13.49 -8.66
N TYR A 16 15.45 -12.98 -9.56
CA TYR A 16 14.62 -13.83 -10.41
C TYR A 16 15.46 -14.77 -11.24
N GLU A 17 16.47 -14.28 -11.97
CA GLU A 17 17.31 -15.10 -12.84
C GLU A 17 18.14 -16.12 -12.06
N ILE A 18 18.75 -15.73 -10.94
CA ILE A 18 19.65 -16.61 -10.18
C ILE A 18 18.89 -17.63 -9.35
N ILE A 19 17.86 -17.20 -8.65
CA ILE A 19 17.20 -18.02 -7.63
C ILE A 19 15.93 -18.66 -8.19
N PHE A 20 15.12 -17.91 -8.95
CA PHE A 20 13.76 -18.30 -9.23
C PHE A 20 13.55 -18.96 -10.59
N SER A 21 14.37 -18.67 -11.59
CA SER A 21 14.28 -19.33 -12.90
C SER A 21 14.67 -20.82 -12.86
N LYS A 22 15.52 -21.20 -11.90
CA LYS A 22 16.10 -22.56 -11.79
C LYS A 22 15.48 -23.46 -10.74
N ASN A 23 14.65 -22.94 -9.84
CA ASN A 23 14.18 -23.70 -8.67
C ASN A 23 12.65 -23.68 -8.56
N LYS A 24 11.99 -24.83 -8.74
CA LYS A 24 10.53 -24.98 -8.75
C LYS A 24 9.88 -25.07 -7.35
N ASN A 25 10.65 -24.96 -6.25
CA ASN A 25 10.17 -25.18 -4.88
C ASN A 25 9.65 -23.92 -4.15
N TYR A 26 9.21 -22.88 -4.88
CA TYR A 26 8.82 -21.56 -4.33
C TYR A 26 7.39 -21.46 -3.77
N THR A 27 6.64 -22.54 -3.79
CA THR A 27 5.22 -22.57 -3.42
C THR A 27 4.93 -22.51 -1.92
N LYS A 28 5.98 -22.44 -1.07
CA LYS A 28 5.81 -22.52 0.40
C LYS A 28 5.53 -21.19 1.08
N ASP A 29 5.83 -20.07 0.44
CA ASP A 29 5.64 -18.72 1.00
C ASP A 29 4.56 -17.98 0.19
N LEU A 30 3.80 -17.11 0.86
CA LEU A 30 2.84 -16.23 0.22
C LEU A 30 3.42 -14.81 0.17
N VAL A 31 3.20 -14.11 -0.91
CA VAL A 31 3.61 -12.70 -1.07
C VAL A 31 2.38 -11.84 -1.24
N ALA A 32 2.33 -10.72 -0.52
CA ALA A 32 1.37 -9.66 -0.77
C ALA A 32 2.06 -8.51 -1.52
N LEU A 33 1.40 -8.00 -2.54
CA LEU A 33 1.82 -6.88 -3.37
C LEU A 33 0.95 -5.67 -3.07
N ASP A 34 1.54 -4.49 -3.17
CA ASP A 34 0.91 -3.24 -2.79
C ASP A 34 1.03 -2.19 -3.88
N TYR A 35 -0.08 -1.58 -4.23
CA TYR A 35 -0.22 -0.44 -5.14
C TYR A 35 -0.82 0.74 -4.40
N HIS A 36 -0.68 1.95 -4.97
CA HIS A 36 -1.33 3.15 -4.43
C HIS A 36 -2.06 3.94 -5.52
N PHE A 37 -1.32 4.53 -6.48
CA PHE A 37 -1.86 5.44 -7.46
C PHE A 37 -1.59 4.98 -8.88
N PHE A 38 -2.48 5.40 -9.78
CA PHE A 38 -2.35 5.09 -11.21
C PHE A 38 -2.47 6.37 -12.04
N THR A 39 -1.76 6.42 -13.18
CA THR A 39 -1.76 7.61 -14.03
C THR A 39 -1.56 7.26 -15.50
N ASP A 40 -2.06 8.12 -16.41
CA ASP A 40 -1.68 8.12 -17.82
C ASP A 40 -0.60 9.17 -18.09
N SER A 41 -0.30 10.03 -17.10
CA SER A 41 0.69 11.08 -17.21
C SER A 41 2.09 10.61 -16.83
N GLU A 42 3.05 11.51 -16.92
CA GLU A 42 4.39 11.28 -16.39
C GLU A 42 4.32 10.99 -14.88
N ILE A 43 5.14 10.04 -14.42
CA ILE A 43 5.20 9.62 -13.01
C ILE A 43 5.72 10.78 -12.15
N SER A 44 4.88 11.31 -11.30
CA SER A 44 5.20 12.41 -10.39
C SER A 44 5.64 11.94 -9.00
N LEU A 45 5.11 10.80 -8.54
CA LEU A 45 5.42 10.17 -7.25
C LEU A 45 6.03 8.77 -7.46
N PRO A 46 7.29 8.68 -7.88
CA PRO A 46 7.96 7.41 -8.08
C PRO A 46 7.99 6.62 -6.78
N GLY A 47 7.59 5.35 -6.84
CA GLY A 47 7.44 4.48 -5.67
C GLY A 47 6.00 4.32 -5.19
N LEU A 48 5.08 5.20 -5.62
CA LEU A 48 3.65 5.14 -5.32
C LEU A 48 2.80 5.11 -6.59
N GLU A 49 3.25 5.70 -7.69
CA GLU A 49 2.52 5.76 -8.96
C GLU A 49 2.96 4.67 -9.94
N VAL A 50 1.97 4.07 -10.60
CA VAL A 50 2.14 3.14 -11.71
C VAL A 50 1.30 3.61 -12.88
N SER A 51 1.87 3.67 -14.08
CA SER A 51 1.08 4.00 -15.27
C SER A 51 0.12 2.86 -15.61
N TYR A 52 -1.07 3.20 -16.17
CA TYR A 52 -2.05 2.16 -16.53
C TYR A 52 -1.49 1.17 -17.56
N SER A 53 -0.60 1.61 -18.45
CA SER A 53 0.06 0.71 -19.41
C SER A 53 1.00 -0.29 -18.74
N VAL A 54 1.73 0.14 -17.70
CA VAL A 54 2.58 -0.74 -16.89
C VAL A 54 1.73 -1.66 -16.02
N LEU A 55 0.66 -1.15 -15.42
CA LEU A 55 -0.29 -1.97 -14.65
C LEU A 55 -0.86 -3.11 -15.50
N ASP A 56 -1.32 -2.84 -16.73
CA ASP A 56 -1.85 -3.86 -17.64
C ASP A 56 -0.85 -5.00 -17.86
N LYS A 57 0.41 -4.67 -18.13
CA LYS A 57 1.49 -5.66 -18.32
C LYS A 57 1.82 -6.42 -17.04
N GLN A 58 1.87 -5.73 -15.89
CA GLN A 58 2.12 -6.36 -14.60
C GLN A 58 1.02 -7.37 -14.25
N LEU A 59 -0.25 -6.98 -14.38
CA LEU A 59 -1.37 -7.87 -14.09
C LEU A 59 -1.45 -9.05 -15.04
N LYS A 60 -1.13 -8.84 -16.33
CA LYS A 60 -0.99 -9.95 -17.29
C LYS A 60 0.03 -10.97 -16.80
N LEU A 61 1.24 -10.55 -16.44
CA LEU A 61 2.29 -11.44 -15.97
C LEU A 61 1.90 -12.13 -14.65
N LEU A 62 1.25 -11.40 -13.71
CA LEU A 62 0.78 -12.00 -12.47
C LEU A 62 -0.28 -13.09 -12.72
N SER A 63 -1.19 -12.90 -13.65
CA SER A 63 -2.19 -13.92 -14.02
C SER A 63 -1.60 -15.14 -14.72
N GLU A 64 -0.54 -14.94 -15.52
CA GLU A 64 0.14 -16.03 -16.25
C GLU A 64 0.97 -16.91 -15.32
N PHE A 65 1.75 -16.31 -14.43
CA PHE A 65 2.78 -17.03 -13.65
C PHE A 65 2.40 -17.30 -12.19
N PHE A 66 1.38 -16.65 -11.68
CA PHE A 66 0.93 -16.76 -10.28
C PHE A 66 -0.55 -17.12 -10.22
N LYS A 67 -1.01 -17.46 -9.02
CA LYS A 67 -2.41 -17.58 -8.67
C LYS A 67 -2.81 -16.40 -7.77
N PRO A 68 -3.37 -15.32 -8.33
CA PRO A 68 -3.95 -14.25 -7.51
C PRO A 68 -5.07 -14.81 -6.63
N LEU A 69 -5.02 -14.50 -5.34
CA LEU A 69 -5.94 -15.02 -4.34
C LEU A 69 -6.76 -13.88 -3.75
N GLU A 70 -8.02 -14.14 -3.48
CA GLU A 70 -8.82 -13.27 -2.60
C GLU A 70 -8.12 -13.24 -1.23
N THR A 71 -7.92 -12.04 -0.66
CA THR A 71 -6.97 -11.85 0.44
C THR A 71 -7.34 -12.66 1.67
N ASP A 72 -8.59 -12.60 2.14
CA ASP A 72 -9.00 -13.32 3.35
C ASP A 72 -9.01 -14.85 3.13
N ALA A 73 -9.61 -15.31 2.05
CA ALA A 73 -9.66 -16.74 1.72
C ALA A 73 -8.25 -17.30 1.44
N GLY A 74 -7.40 -16.53 0.75
CA GLY A 74 -6.02 -16.86 0.47
C GLY A 74 -5.19 -17.03 1.74
N LEU A 75 -5.31 -16.10 2.68
CA LEU A 75 -4.63 -16.17 3.99
C LEU A 75 -5.12 -17.36 4.81
N ARG A 76 -6.43 -17.56 4.90
CA ARG A 76 -6.99 -18.74 5.61
C ARG A 76 -6.49 -20.05 5.03
N SER A 77 -6.52 -20.20 3.71
CA SER A 77 -6.04 -21.40 3.03
C SER A 77 -4.54 -21.61 3.25
N PHE A 78 -3.75 -20.53 3.19
CA PHE A 78 -2.31 -20.56 3.41
C PHE A 78 -1.97 -21.04 4.82
N PHE A 79 -2.54 -20.44 5.85
CA PHE A 79 -2.26 -20.82 7.24
C PHE A 79 -2.80 -22.21 7.60
N LYS A 80 -3.83 -22.70 6.92
CA LYS A 80 -4.32 -24.09 7.02
C LYS A 80 -3.52 -25.09 6.19
N LYS A 81 -2.44 -24.67 5.50
CA LYS A 81 -1.64 -25.49 4.59
C LYS A 81 -2.45 -26.13 3.44
N GLN A 82 -3.50 -25.46 3.01
CA GLN A 82 -4.42 -25.89 1.93
C GLN A 82 -4.13 -25.16 0.59
N VAL A 83 -2.90 -24.71 0.40
CA VAL A 83 -2.51 -23.95 -0.81
C VAL A 83 -2.29 -24.92 -1.98
N ASN A 84 -2.85 -24.58 -3.13
CA ASN A 84 -2.62 -25.29 -4.38
C ASN A 84 -1.13 -25.22 -4.77
N LYS A 85 -0.58 -26.34 -5.24
CA LYS A 85 0.85 -26.48 -5.53
C LYS A 85 1.23 -26.12 -6.97
N ASP A 86 0.27 -25.82 -7.82
CA ASP A 86 0.52 -25.64 -9.27
C ASP A 86 1.17 -24.28 -9.59
N LYS A 87 0.69 -23.22 -8.95
CA LYS A 87 1.24 -21.86 -9.08
C LYS A 87 1.38 -21.22 -7.71
N PRO A 88 2.44 -20.43 -7.47
CA PRO A 88 2.58 -19.69 -6.22
C PRO A 88 1.44 -18.67 -6.05
N GLY A 89 0.91 -18.59 -4.83
CA GLY A 89 -0.15 -17.63 -4.49
C GLY A 89 0.39 -16.23 -4.35
N VAL A 90 -0.39 -15.23 -4.79
CA VAL A 90 -0.10 -13.82 -4.59
C VAL A 90 -1.36 -13.09 -4.12
N LEU A 91 -1.20 -12.19 -3.15
CA LEU A 91 -2.24 -11.27 -2.69
C LEU A 91 -1.96 -9.89 -3.28
N ILE A 92 -3.01 -9.15 -3.63
CA ILE A 92 -2.84 -7.82 -4.22
C ILE A 92 -3.71 -6.82 -3.47
N SER A 93 -3.12 -5.69 -3.09
CA SER A 93 -3.77 -4.59 -2.41
C SER A 93 -3.56 -3.25 -3.12
N ILE A 94 -4.48 -2.32 -2.87
CA ILE A 94 -4.36 -0.91 -3.24
C ILE A 94 -4.75 -0.09 -2.02
N ASP A 95 -3.89 0.84 -1.62
CA ASP A 95 -4.12 1.71 -0.47
C ASP A 95 -4.67 3.09 -0.87
N ASP A 96 -5.10 3.88 0.10
CA ASP A 96 -5.37 5.33 0.06
C ASP A 96 -6.63 5.80 -0.65
N ALA A 97 -7.38 4.94 -1.33
CA ALA A 97 -8.65 5.29 -1.99
C ALA A 97 -8.58 6.40 -3.04
N ASP A 98 -7.49 6.54 -3.78
CA ASP A 98 -7.40 7.53 -4.86
C ASP A 98 -8.38 7.26 -6.00
N LYS A 99 -8.91 8.31 -6.65
CA LYS A 99 -9.87 8.18 -7.78
C LYS A 99 -9.31 7.45 -8.99
N SER A 100 -8.00 7.40 -9.17
CA SER A 100 -7.36 6.65 -10.24
C SER A 100 -7.69 5.15 -10.21
N ILE A 101 -8.05 4.63 -9.03
CA ILE A 101 -8.51 3.25 -8.85
C ILE A 101 -9.69 2.91 -9.78
N LYS A 102 -10.61 3.85 -10.02
CA LYS A 102 -11.79 3.63 -10.89
C LYS A 102 -11.38 3.20 -12.30
N PHE A 103 -10.32 3.78 -12.83
CA PHE A 103 -9.80 3.45 -14.15
C PHE A 103 -8.89 2.21 -14.11
N ALA A 104 -8.20 1.97 -13.00
CA ALA A 104 -7.35 0.80 -12.80
C ALA A 104 -8.17 -0.51 -12.72
N LEU A 105 -9.36 -0.48 -12.13
CA LEU A 105 -10.19 -1.67 -11.91
C LEU A 105 -10.52 -2.43 -13.20
N LYS A 106 -10.64 -1.75 -14.35
CA LYS A 106 -10.85 -2.44 -15.64
C LYS A 106 -9.76 -3.48 -15.97
N TYR A 107 -8.52 -3.25 -15.53
CA TYR A 107 -7.41 -4.18 -15.76
C TYR A 107 -7.48 -5.36 -14.79
N PHE A 108 -7.84 -5.14 -13.52
CA PHE A 108 -8.10 -6.22 -12.57
C PHE A 108 -9.23 -7.13 -13.06
N ILE A 109 -10.31 -6.54 -13.56
CA ILE A 109 -11.44 -7.28 -14.15
C ILE A 109 -11.00 -8.04 -15.41
N LYS A 110 -10.23 -7.42 -16.30
CA LYS A 110 -9.72 -8.05 -17.54
C LYS A 110 -8.98 -9.36 -17.26
N TYR A 111 -8.18 -9.40 -16.21
CA TYR A 111 -7.37 -10.57 -15.83
C TYR A 111 -7.98 -11.42 -14.71
N GLN A 112 -9.21 -11.12 -14.29
CA GLN A 112 -9.91 -11.82 -13.19
C GLN A 112 -9.06 -11.87 -11.90
N ILE A 113 -8.44 -10.76 -11.54
CA ILE A 113 -7.53 -10.65 -10.40
C ILE A 113 -8.28 -10.05 -9.20
N PRO A 114 -8.45 -10.80 -8.09
CA PRO A 114 -8.97 -10.25 -6.84
C PRO A 114 -8.04 -9.19 -6.26
N VAL A 115 -8.61 -8.13 -5.71
CA VAL A 115 -7.88 -7.03 -5.09
C VAL A 115 -8.58 -6.56 -3.81
N VAL A 116 -7.80 -6.26 -2.76
CA VAL A 116 -8.31 -5.59 -1.58
C VAL A 116 -7.97 -4.10 -1.63
N LEU A 117 -8.98 -3.25 -1.41
CA LEU A 117 -8.80 -1.81 -1.28
C LEU A 117 -8.80 -1.45 0.20
N PHE A 118 -7.68 -0.97 0.71
CA PHE A 118 -7.56 -0.43 2.06
C PHE A 118 -7.87 1.07 2.05
N ILE A 119 -8.98 1.45 2.65
CA ILE A 119 -9.57 2.77 2.50
C ILE A 119 -9.53 3.55 3.82
N PRO A 120 -8.98 4.79 3.83
CA PRO A 120 -9.09 5.72 4.95
C PRO A 120 -10.48 6.38 4.94
N LEU A 121 -11.47 5.66 5.48
CA LEU A 121 -12.89 5.92 5.26
C LEU A 121 -13.37 7.30 5.71
N GLY A 122 -12.82 7.84 6.80
CA GLY A 122 -13.20 9.16 7.28
C GLY A 122 -12.96 10.23 6.24
N LEU A 123 -11.83 10.15 5.53
CA LEU A 123 -11.47 11.10 4.46
C LEU A 123 -12.42 11.03 3.26
N CYS A 124 -13.07 9.89 3.05
CA CYS A 124 -14.01 9.67 1.97
C CYS A 124 -15.46 10.05 2.32
N ILE A 125 -15.78 10.15 3.61
CA ILE A 125 -17.13 10.37 4.13
C ILE A 125 -17.34 11.81 4.57
N ASP A 126 -16.41 12.38 5.33
CA ASP A 126 -16.57 13.66 6.00
C ASP A 126 -15.41 14.61 5.65
N LYS A 127 -15.75 15.71 4.98
CA LYS A 127 -14.81 16.78 4.59
C LYS A 127 -14.16 17.50 5.79
N ASN A 128 -14.74 17.37 6.98
CA ASN A 128 -14.19 17.94 8.21
C ASN A 128 -13.11 17.04 8.82
N ILE A 129 -13.07 15.75 8.48
CA ILE A 129 -11.98 14.87 8.84
C ILE A 129 -10.79 15.19 7.94
N LYS A 130 -9.73 15.67 8.55
CA LYS A 130 -8.50 16.02 7.85
C LYS A 130 -7.55 14.83 7.84
N ASP A 131 -6.85 14.69 6.74
CA ASP A 131 -5.74 13.75 6.61
C ASP A 131 -4.71 13.93 7.74
N GLY A 132 -4.04 12.88 8.11
CA GLY A 132 -3.00 12.91 9.13
C GLY A 132 -1.90 13.94 8.81
N LYS A 133 -1.28 14.50 9.83
CA LYS A 133 -0.29 15.60 9.68
C LYS A 133 0.82 15.25 8.67
N ARG A 134 1.35 14.02 8.71
CA ARG A 134 2.36 13.55 7.74
C ARG A 134 1.83 13.58 6.32
N SER A 135 0.63 13.05 6.09
CA SER A 135 0.00 13.03 4.77
C SER A 135 -0.26 14.45 4.26
N ARG A 136 -0.74 15.35 5.12
CA ARG A 136 -0.95 16.77 4.74
C ARG A 136 0.34 17.43 4.27
N ILE A 137 1.44 17.21 4.98
CA ILE A 137 2.74 17.78 4.63
C ILE A 137 3.25 17.16 3.32
N LEU A 138 3.11 15.85 3.15
CA LEU A 138 3.50 15.18 1.90
C LEU A 138 2.67 15.64 0.71
N CYS A 139 1.37 15.86 0.89
CA CYS A 139 0.50 16.41 -0.16
C CYS A 139 0.85 17.86 -0.54
N ARG A 140 1.47 18.61 0.37
CA ARG A 140 1.94 19.98 0.13
C ARG A 140 3.37 20.04 -0.44
N TYR A 141 3.90 18.93 -0.86
CA TYR A 141 5.23 18.83 -1.44
C TYR A 141 5.50 19.88 -2.54
N HIS A 142 4.53 20.14 -3.42
CA HIS A 142 4.67 21.14 -4.49
C HIS A 142 4.76 22.59 -3.98
N GLU A 143 4.24 22.87 -2.78
CA GLU A 143 4.37 24.19 -2.15
C GLU A 143 5.75 24.37 -1.51
N LEU A 144 6.31 23.28 -1.00
CA LEU A 144 7.64 23.25 -0.39
C LEU A 144 8.76 23.42 -1.41
N PHE A 145 8.53 22.91 -2.61
CA PHE A 145 9.53 22.91 -3.67
C PHE A 145 8.96 23.54 -4.95
N PRO A 146 8.83 24.88 -5.01
CA PRO A 146 8.24 25.60 -6.16
C PRO A 146 8.96 25.29 -7.49
N HIS A 147 10.23 24.89 -7.44
CA HIS A 147 11.04 24.49 -8.60
C HIS A 147 11.23 22.98 -8.68
N HIS A 148 10.24 22.21 -8.25
CA HIS A 148 10.32 20.75 -8.15
C HIS A 148 10.71 20.02 -9.45
N LYS A 149 10.55 20.65 -10.62
CA LYS A 149 11.02 20.10 -11.90
C LYS A 149 12.53 19.97 -11.97
N GLU A 150 13.25 20.82 -11.25
CA GLU A 150 14.70 20.82 -11.16
C GLU A 150 15.22 19.86 -10.08
N LEU A 151 14.37 19.48 -9.12
CA LEU A 151 14.76 18.55 -8.08
C LEU A 151 14.93 17.15 -8.65
N THR A 152 16.08 16.58 -8.35
CA THR A 152 16.32 15.19 -8.69
C THR A 152 15.36 14.27 -7.91
N PHE A 153 15.13 13.10 -8.43
CA PHE A 153 14.37 12.08 -7.72
C PHE A 153 14.98 11.74 -6.33
N HIS A 154 16.28 11.91 -6.18
CA HIS A 154 16.97 11.72 -4.92
C HIS A 154 16.53 12.73 -3.85
N ASP A 155 16.32 13.99 -4.23
CA ASP A 155 15.87 15.04 -3.31
C ASP A 155 14.45 14.81 -2.85
N LYS A 156 13.57 14.41 -3.77
CA LYS A 156 12.18 14.05 -3.47
C LYS A 156 12.09 12.91 -2.46
N SER A 157 12.96 11.94 -2.60
CA SER A 157 13.02 10.80 -1.70
C SER A 157 13.54 11.14 -0.33
N LYS A 158 14.61 11.93 -0.26
CA LYS A 158 15.13 12.38 1.03
C LYS A 158 14.07 13.14 1.82
N PHE A 159 13.29 13.98 1.12
CA PHE A 159 12.18 14.68 1.75
C PHE A 159 11.10 13.72 2.26
N PHE A 160 10.71 12.74 1.44
CA PHE A 160 9.73 11.74 1.85
C PHE A 160 10.23 10.95 3.07
N ASP A 161 11.48 10.48 3.03
CA ASP A 161 12.10 9.76 4.14
C ASP A 161 12.21 10.64 5.40
N LEU A 162 12.51 11.95 5.24
CA LEU A 162 12.51 12.91 6.32
C LEU A 162 11.14 13.00 6.99
N ILE A 163 10.10 13.28 6.23
CA ILE A 163 8.73 13.43 6.78
C ILE A 163 8.23 12.12 7.42
N ILE A 164 8.52 10.98 6.82
CA ILE A 164 8.12 9.68 7.39
C ILE A 164 8.82 9.40 8.73
N ASN A 165 10.05 9.88 8.92
CA ASN A 165 10.83 9.62 10.14
C ASN A 165 10.77 10.74 11.19
N SER A 166 10.19 11.91 10.86
CA SER A 166 10.09 13.06 11.77
C SER A 166 9.15 12.78 12.95
N SER A 167 9.42 13.40 14.10
CA SER A 167 8.50 13.42 15.25
C SER A 167 7.26 14.29 14.98
N ILE A 168 6.26 14.20 15.86
CA ILE A 168 5.06 15.06 15.75
C ILE A 168 5.41 16.54 15.95
N GLU A 169 6.38 16.82 16.81
CA GLU A 169 6.90 18.17 17.07
C GLU A 169 7.56 18.74 15.84
N GLU A 170 8.50 18.02 15.22
CA GLU A 170 9.15 18.40 13.96
C GLU A 170 8.12 18.60 12.84
N LEU A 171 7.13 17.72 12.72
CA LEU A 171 6.06 17.88 11.74
C LEU A 171 5.22 19.15 12.01
N SER A 172 5.04 19.53 13.29
CA SER A 172 4.35 20.75 13.65
C SER A 172 5.13 22.00 13.22
N GLU A 173 6.43 21.98 13.40
CA GLU A 173 7.31 23.07 12.92
C GLU A 173 7.29 23.16 11.38
N TYR A 174 7.35 22.04 10.67
CA TYR A 174 7.23 22.04 9.20
C TYR A 174 5.88 22.61 8.76
N GLU A 175 4.78 22.20 9.38
CA GLU A 175 3.44 22.70 9.03
C GLU A 175 3.30 24.20 9.29
N LEU A 176 3.86 24.71 10.40
CA LEU A 176 3.92 26.16 10.70
C LEU A 176 4.75 26.94 9.68
N ARG A 177 5.93 26.44 9.31
CA ARG A 177 6.80 27.08 8.29
C ARG A 177 6.12 27.13 6.92
N LEU A 178 5.30 26.14 6.59
CA LEU A 178 4.53 26.12 5.35
C LEU A 178 3.42 27.17 5.33
N GLY A 179 2.94 27.59 6.49
CA GLY A 179 1.78 28.45 6.59
C GLY A 179 0.50 27.84 6.00
N PRO A 180 -0.57 28.62 5.77
CA PRO A 180 -1.77 28.12 5.12
C PRO A 180 -1.52 27.73 3.65
N PRO A 181 -2.25 26.75 3.09
CA PRO A 181 -2.13 26.37 1.69
C PRO A 181 -2.28 27.54 0.74
N SER A 182 -1.37 27.66 -0.23
CA SER A 182 -1.46 28.71 -1.25
C SER A 182 -2.69 28.52 -2.15
N LYS A 183 -3.54 29.55 -2.26
CA LYS A 183 -4.69 29.53 -3.18
C LYS A 183 -4.32 29.45 -4.66
N LYS A 184 -3.06 29.77 -5.01
CA LYS A 184 -2.57 29.82 -6.41
C LYS A 184 -2.07 28.48 -6.93
N ILE A 185 -1.74 27.57 -6.05
CA ILE A 185 -1.36 26.23 -6.48
C ILE A 185 -2.65 25.46 -6.65
N ASN A 186 -3.10 25.37 -7.89
CA ASN A 186 -3.98 24.27 -8.27
C ASN A 186 -3.21 23.01 -7.89
N VAL A 187 -3.47 22.50 -6.68
CA VAL A 187 -2.97 21.23 -6.22
C VAL A 187 -3.68 20.18 -7.07
N THR A 188 -3.30 20.13 -8.35
CA THR A 188 -3.63 19.01 -9.25
C THR A 188 -3.10 17.71 -8.67
N ALA A 189 -2.21 17.83 -7.70
CA ALA A 189 -1.79 16.78 -6.78
C ALA A 189 -2.64 16.69 -5.50
N SER A 190 -3.70 17.48 -5.30
CA SER A 190 -4.68 17.15 -4.29
C SER A 190 -5.33 15.85 -4.71
N ARG A 191 -4.93 14.76 -4.08
CA ARG A 191 -5.51 13.43 -4.26
C ARG A 191 -7.02 13.57 -4.26
N LYS A 192 -7.64 13.26 -5.38
CA LYS A 192 -9.09 13.18 -5.44
C LYS A 192 -9.46 11.82 -4.90
N LEU A 193 -9.82 11.75 -3.63
CA LEU A 193 -10.27 10.52 -3.03
C LEU A 193 -11.63 10.10 -3.60
N LEU A 194 -11.86 8.79 -3.61
CA LEU A 194 -13.16 8.22 -3.86
C LEU A 194 -14.17 8.76 -2.84
N SER A 195 -15.34 9.20 -3.30
CA SER A 195 -16.46 9.47 -2.41
C SER A 195 -17.05 8.17 -1.88
N PHE A 196 -17.77 8.23 -0.77
CA PHE A 196 -18.41 7.06 -0.18
C PHE A 196 -19.33 6.34 -1.20
N LYS A 197 -20.10 7.10 -1.99
CA LYS A 197 -20.95 6.53 -3.05
C LYS A 197 -20.15 5.80 -4.14
N GLU A 198 -18.98 6.31 -4.52
CA GLU A 198 -18.10 5.61 -5.47
C GLU A 198 -17.56 4.31 -4.88
N ILE A 199 -17.24 4.31 -3.59
CA ILE A 199 -16.80 3.11 -2.86
C ILE A 199 -17.92 2.06 -2.82
N GLU A 200 -19.17 2.47 -2.55
CA GLU A 200 -20.34 1.56 -2.57
C GLU A 200 -20.53 0.90 -3.94
N VAL A 201 -20.34 1.64 -5.01
CA VAL A 201 -20.42 1.10 -6.38
C VAL A 201 -19.29 0.09 -6.63
N ILE A 202 -18.06 0.44 -6.26
CA ILE A 202 -16.88 -0.41 -6.43
C ILE A 202 -17.01 -1.70 -5.59
N ALA A 203 -17.53 -1.61 -4.38
CA ALA A 203 -17.73 -2.74 -3.47
C ALA A 203 -18.68 -3.83 -4.00
N ARG A 204 -19.50 -3.52 -4.99
CA ARG A 204 -20.39 -4.51 -5.64
C ARG A 204 -19.66 -5.45 -6.60
N ASN A 205 -18.44 -5.12 -6.98
CA ASN A 205 -17.63 -5.97 -7.86
C ASN A 205 -17.09 -7.17 -7.05
N PRO A 206 -17.38 -8.43 -7.44
CA PRO A 206 -16.95 -9.61 -6.67
C PRO A 206 -15.43 -9.80 -6.59
N LEU A 207 -14.66 -9.16 -7.46
CA LEU A 207 -13.19 -9.17 -7.39
C LEU A 207 -12.63 -8.14 -6.40
N VAL A 208 -13.47 -7.25 -5.86
CA VAL A 208 -13.02 -6.17 -4.98
C VAL A 208 -13.46 -6.44 -3.55
N THR A 209 -12.50 -6.47 -2.64
CA THR A 209 -12.74 -6.48 -1.20
C THR A 209 -12.43 -5.10 -0.63
N ILE A 210 -13.37 -4.49 0.07
CA ILE A 210 -13.12 -3.23 0.80
C ILE A 210 -12.67 -3.57 2.21
N ALA A 211 -11.58 -2.94 2.68
CA ALA A 211 -11.02 -3.13 4.02
C ALA A 211 -10.51 -1.80 4.61
N SER A 212 -10.15 -1.82 5.89
CA SER A 212 -9.83 -0.59 6.63
C SER A 212 -8.38 -0.15 6.45
N HIS A 213 -8.20 1.17 6.23
CA HIS A 213 -6.93 1.90 6.34
C HIS A 213 -7.02 3.03 7.39
N SER A 214 -7.68 2.76 8.53
CA SER A 214 -8.10 3.72 9.54
C SER A 214 -9.20 4.70 9.06
N MET A 215 -9.44 5.77 9.81
CA MET A 215 -10.38 6.83 9.41
C MET A 215 -9.66 7.99 8.72
N SER A 216 -8.57 8.49 9.30
CA SER A 216 -7.93 9.74 8.91
C SER A 216 -6.48 9.59 8.46
N HIS A 217 -6.05 8.35 8.17
CA HIS A 217 -4.69 8.04 7.68
C HIS A 217 -3.59 8.59 8.60
N ASN A 218 -3.78 8.54 9.92
CA ASN A 218 -2.77 8.90 10.90
C ASN A 218 -1.81 7.74 11.20
N SER A 219 -0.56 8.07 11.59
CA SER A 219 0.34 7.12 12.24
C SER A 219 -0.25 6.70 13.59
N LEU A 220 -0.74 5.47 13.69
CA LEU A 220 -1.54 5.01 14.83
C LEU A 220 -0.75 4.93 16.13
N ALA A 221 0.57 4.70 16.06
CA ALA A 221 1.44 4.64 17.23
C ALA A 221 1.55 5.98 17.98
N GLU A 222 1.26 7.10 17.29
CA GLU A 222 1.41 8.46 17.78
C GLU A 222 0.11 9.03 18.39
N LEU A 223 -1.00 8.27 18.30
CA LEU A 223 -2.30 8.75 18.72
C LEU A 223 -2.57 8.50 20.21
N PRO A 224 -3.24 9.44 20.89
CA PRO A 224 -3.85 9.20 22.20
C PRO A 224 -4.87 8.06 22.13
N ASP A 225 -5.11 7.39 23.27
CA ASP A 225 -5.93 6.17 23.35
C ASP A 225 -7.36 6.33 22.83
N ASN A 226 -7.99 7.46 23.12
CA ASN A 226 -9.34 7.76 22.65
C ASN A 226 -9.41 7.93 21.13
N TRP A 227 -8.43 8.62 20.54
CA TRP A 227 -8.32 8.79 19.10
C TRP A 227 -7.98 7.47 18.42
N LEU A 228 -7.03 6.71 18.97
CA LEU A 228 -6.66 5.39 18.43
C LEU A 228 -7.87 4.44 18.40
N LYS A 229 -8.67 4.41 19.48
CA LYS A 229 -9.93 3.64 19.50
C LYS A 229 -10.90 4.11 18.44
N TRP A 230 -11.08 5.41 18.30
CA TRP A 230 -11.97 5.99 17.30
C TRP A 230 -11.55 5.59 15.86
N GLU A 231 -10.25 5.72 15.54
CA GLU A 231 -9.70 5.34 14.23
C GLU A 231 -10.05 3.90 13.84
N ILE A 232 -9.92 2.98 14.77
CA ILE A 232 -10.11 1.55 14.52
C ILE A 232 -11.60 1.19 14.56
N GLN A 233 -12.32 1.61 15.58
CA GLN A 233 -13.73 1.22 15.75
C GLN A 233 -14.64 1.82 14.70
N GLN A 234 -14.49 3.11 14.38
CA GLN A 234 -15.31 3.75 13.36
C GLN A 234 -15.00 3.20 11.97
N SER A 235 -13.73 3.05 11.61
CA SER A 235 -13.40 2.47 10.32
C SER A 235 -14.00 1.07 10.15
N ARG A 236 -13.89 0.23 11.19
CA ARG A 236 -14.49 -1.12 11.19
C ARG A 236 -16.01 -1.09 11.04
N LYS A 237 -16.70 -0.15 11.71
CA LYS A 237 -18.16 0.04 11.59
C LYS A 237 -18.57 0.36 10.15
N TYR A 238 -17.88 1.30 9.50
CA TYR A 238 -18.16 1.66 8.11
C TYR A 238 -17.81 0.54 7.13
N ILE A 239 -16.72 -0.20 7.35
CA ILE A 239 -16.40 -1.36 6.52
C ILE A 239 -17.51 -2.40 6.58
N LYS A 240 -18.08 -2.67 7.77
CA LYS A 240 -19.24 -3.58 7.91
C LYS A 240 -20.45 -3.07 7.16
N ALA A 241 -20.75 -1.77 7.23
CA ALA A 241 -21.86 -1.17 6.51
C ALA A 241 -21.75 -1.28 4.99
N LEU A 242 -20.50 -1.31 4.47
CA LEU A 242 -20.19 -1.54 3.06
C LEU A 242 -20.17 -3.02 2.65
N ASN A 243 -20.52 -3.95 3.55
CA ASN A 243 -20.30 -5.40 3.36
C ASN A 243 -18.84 -5.75 3.05
N GLY A 244 -17.91 -4.91 3.44
CA GLY A 244 -16.48 -5.13 3.30
C GLY A 244 -15.92 -6.10 4.34
N ASN A 245 -14.65 -6.46 4.19
CA ASN A 245 -13.99 -7.36 5.12
C ASN A 245 -13.42 -6.61 6.33
N HIS A 246 -14.20 -6.57 7.40
CA HIS A 246 -13.86 -5.91 8.65
C HIS A 246 -12.83 -6.67 9.52
N LYS A 247 -12.26 -7.76 9.03
CA LYS A 247 -11.17 -8.52 9.67
C LYS A 247 -9.80 -8.18 9.11
N LEU A 248 -9.77 -7.43 8.01
CA LEU A 248 -8.55 -6.97 7.36
C LEU A 248 -8.28 -5.51 7.70
N PHE A 249 -7.02 -5.18 7.89
CA PHE A 249 -6.53 -3.83 8.18
C PHE A 249 -5.18 -3.60 7.49
N ALA A 250 -4.92 -2.39 6.98
CA ALA A 250 -3.57 -1.95 6.64
C ALA A 250 -3.20 -0.73 7.50
N TYR A 251 -1.98 -0.74 8.03
CA TYR A 251 -1.49 0.39 8.81
C TYR A 251 -1.16 1.56 7.90
N PRO A 252 -1.69 2.79 8.13
CA PRO A 252 -1.19 3.97 7.46
C PRO A 252 0.32 4.07 7.59
N PHE A 253 1.02 4.39 6.48
CA PHE A 253 2.48 4.35 6.33
C PHE A 253 3.12 2.96 6.50
N GLY A 254 2.59 2.08 7.31
CA GLY A 254 2.97 0.68 7.48
C GLY A 254 4.40 0.40 7.95
N HIS A 255 5.23 1.40 8.25
CA HIS A 255 6.59 1.20 8.78
C HIS A 255 6.59 0.94 10.30
N LYS A 256 7.70 0.43 10.84
CA LYS A 256 7.80 -0.02 12.25
C LYS A 256 7.45 1.03 13.29
N LYS A 257 7.56 2.34 12.97
CA LYS A 257 7.21 3.43 13.89
C LYS A 257 5.74 3.84 13.80
N SER A 258 4.99 3.44 12.74
CA SER A 258 3.59 3.83 12.55
C SER A 258 2.60 3.00 13.35
N TYR A 259 3.03 1.89 13.92
CA TYR A 259 2.24 1.03 14.81
C TYR A 259 3.12 0.35 15.86
N ASN A 260 2.53 -0.06 16.97
CA ASN A 260 3.23 -0.67 18.10
C ASN A 260 2.40 -1.81 18.74
N LYS A 261 2.89 -2.38 19.84
CA LYS A 261 2.19 -3.46 20.55
C LYS A 261 0.79 -3.08 21.02
N LYS A 262 0.60 -1.82 21.49
CA LYS A 262 -0.70 -1.28 21.93
C LYS A 262 -1.70 -1.26 20.76
N VAL A 263 -1.29 -0.75 19.60
CA VAL A 263 -2.11 -0.73 18.37
C VAL A 263 -2.52 -2.15 17.98
N LYS A 264 -1.57 -3.10 17.94
CA LYS A 264 -1.87 -4.51 17.63
C LYS A 264 -2.86 -5.12 18.61
N LYS A 265 -2.68 -4.88 19.91
CA LYS A 265 -3.59 -5.37 20.93
C LYS A 265 -5.01 -4.86 20.70
N LEU A 266 -5.17 -3.57 20.42
CA LEU A 266 -6.48 -3.00 20.15
C LEU A 266 -7.11 -3.56 18.84
N LEU A 267 -6.33 -3.74 17.77
CA LEU A 267 -6.81 -4.40 16.56
C LEU A 267 -7.33 -5.80 16.85
N GLN A 268 -6.59 -6.57 17.66
CA GLN A 268 -6.99 -7.92 18.08
C GLN A 268 -8.30 -7.90 18.89
N ASP A 269 -8.40 -6.99 19.85
CA ASP A 269 -9.60 -6.83 20.70
C ASP A 269 -10.83 -6.43 19.88
N GLU A 270 -10.62 -5.65 18.81
CA GLU A 270 -11.66 -5.28 17.85
C GLU A 270 -11.94 -6.37 16.79
N GLY A 271 -11.29 -7.54 16.86
CA GLY A 271 -11.54 -8.69 16.01
C GLY A 271 -10.91 -8.60 14.62
N ILE A 272 -9.90 -7.74 14.42
CA ILE A 272 -9.05 -7.78 13.22
C ILE A 272 -8.21 -9.05 13.29
N GLN A 273 -8.22 -9.82 12.22
CA GLN A 273 -7.49 -11.09 12.11
C GLN A 273 -6.15 -10.93 11.39
N TYR A 274 -6.11 -10.04 10.40
CA TYR A 274 -4.93 -9.82 9.59
C TYR A 274 -4.67 -8.32 9.42
N ALA A 275 -3.44 -7.89 9.74
CA ALA A 275 -3.03 -6.50 9.51
C ALA A 275 -1.73 -6.44 8.70
N PHE A 276 -1.68 -5.53 7.75
CA PHE A 276 -0.60 -5.40 6.78
C PHE A 276 0.28 -4.18 7.05
N SER A 277 1.57 -4.39 6.91
CA SER A 277 2.63 -3.39 6.98
C SER A 277 3.26 -3.16 5.60
N THR A 278 4.18 -2.20 5.51
CA THR A 278 5.01 -1.96 4.30
C THR A 278 6.37 -2.67 4.36
N SER A 279 6.55 -3.61 5.29
CA SER A 279 7.72 -4.48 5.31
C SER A 279 7.63 -5.46 4.15
N SER A 280 8.65 -5.53 3.29
CA SER A 280 8.65 -6.45 2.13
C SER A 280 8.83 -7.93 2.50
N LYS A 281 8.55 -8.31 3.75
CA LYS A 281 8.68 -9.69 4.22
C LYS A 281 7.64 -10.60 3.58
N LYS A 282 8.07 -11.79 3.18
CA LYS A 282 7.17 -12.86 2.78
C LYS A 282 6.30 -13.30 3.94
N ILE A 283 5.09 -13.74 3.64
CA ILE A 283 4.16 -14.33 4.59
C ILE A 283 4.48 -15.82 4.70
N ARG A 284 4.77 -16.26 5.93
CA ARG A 284 5.14 -17.64 6.28
C ARG A 284 4.20 -18.18 7.34
N GLY A 285 4.22 -19.50 7.55
CA GLY A 285 3.36 -20.15 8.54
C GLY A 285 3.54 -19.66 9.98
N ASN A 286 4.67 -19.04 10.30
CA ASN A 286 4.98 -18.42 11.60
C ASN A 286 4.96 -16.88 11.57
N SER A 287 4.40 -16.25 10.52
CA SER A 287 4.29 -14.80 10.46
C SER A 287 3.33 -14.27 11.51
N ASP A 288 3.66 -13.10 12.06
CA ASP A 288 2.75 -12.34 12.90
C ASP A 288 1.57 -11.84 12.06
N LEU A 289 0.37 -12.36 12.35
CA LEU A 289 -0.84 -12.07 11.59
C LEU A 289 -1.24 -10.58 11.62
N LEU A 290 -0.81 -9.86 12.65
CA LEU A 290 -1.02 -8.43 12.78
C LEU A 290 0.19 -7.60 12.30
N SER A 291 1.06 -8.18 11.47
CA SER A 291 2.20 -7.47 10.88
C SER A 291 2.68 -8.16 9.59
N LEU A 292 1.73 -8.54 8.74
CA LEU A 292 2.02 -9.17 7.45
C LEU A 292 2.72 -8.17 6.53
N GLY A 293 3.76 -8.64 5.82
CA GLY A 293 4.51 -7.79 4.92
C GLY A 293 3.85 -7.66 3.56
N ARG A 294 4.11 -6.53 2.88
CA ARG A 294 3.73 -6.28 1.47
C ARG A 294 4.91 -5.72 0.70
N ALA A 295 5.08 -6.15 -0.53
CA ALA A 295 6.10 -5.63 -1.43
C ALA A 295 5.47 -4.57 -2.36
N PRO A 296 6.03 -3.35 -2.44
CA PRO A 296 5.49 -2.30 -3.30
C PRO A 296 5.69 -2.66 -4.77
N MET A 297 4.66 -2.44 -5.57
CA MET A 297 4.74 -2.54 -7.02
C MET A 297 5.08 -1.17 -7.60
N LEU A 298 6.22 -1.11 -8.30
CA LEU A 298 6.74 0.11 -8.89
C LEU A 298 6.43 0.16 -10.39
N ASN A 299 6.65 1.30 -11.02
CA ASN A 299 6.40 1.51 -12.44
C ASN A 299 7.44 0.82 -13.35
N PHE A 300 7.57 -0.51 -13.24
CA PHE A 300 8.39 -1.38 -14.08
C PHE A 300 7.56 -2.57 -14.57
N ASP A 301 7.69 -2.95 -15.83
CA ASP A 301 6.83 -3.93 -16.51
C ASP A 301 7.53 -5.21 -16.97
N GLY A 302 8.84 -5.30 -16.79
CA GLY A 302 9.61 -6.48 -17.21
C GLY A 302 9.25 -7.74 -16.40
N LYS A 303 9.15 -8.90 -17.09
CA LYS A 303 8.90 -10.19 -16.43
C LYS A 303 9.84 -10.46 -15.25
N PRO A 304 11.16 -10.23 -15.33
CA PRO A 304 12.05 -10.48 -14.21
C PRO A 304 11.71 -9.61 -12.99
N TYR A 305 11.32 -8.34 -13.19
CA TYR A 305 10.89 -7.46 -12.11
C TYR A 305 9.59 -7.95 -11.48
N VAL A 306 8.54 -8.17 -12.28
CA VAL A 306 7.21 -8.55 -11.79
C VAL A 306 7.26 -9.89 -11.08
N CYS A 307 7.85 -10.90 -11.71
CA CYS A 307 7.99 -12.22 -11.10
C CYS A 307 8.93 -12.20 -9.89
N GLY A 308 10.04 -11.47 -9.96
CA GLY A 308 10.94 -11.31 -8.82
C GLY A 308 10.24 -10.67 -7.61
N SER A 309 9.46 -9.63 -7.81
CA SER A 309 8.66 -8.97 -6.76
C SER A 309 7.64 -9.95 -6.16
N ALA A 310 6.87 -10.64 -7.01
CA ALA A 310 5.87 -11.61 -6.59
C ALA A 310 6.46 -12.90 -5.97
N TYR A 311 7.73 -13.19 -6.22
CA TYR A 311 8.49 -14.20 -5.48
C TYR A 311 9.15 -13.66 -4.20
N GLY A 312 9.02 -12.37 -3.91
CA GLY A 312 9.51 -11.74 -2.69
C GLY A 312 10.99 -11.36 -2.75
N ALA A 313 11.50 -10.92 -3.91
CA ALA A 313 12.88 -10.43 -4.04
C ALA A 313 13.18 -9.28 -3.07
N PHE A 314 12.22 -8.41 -2.81
CA PHE A 314 12.37 -7.29 -1.86
C PHE A 314 12.62 -7.74 -0.42
N HIS A 315 12.17 -8.93 -0.03
CA HIS A 315 12.51 -9.52 1.28
C HIS A 315 14.03 -9.71 1.44
N TYR A 316 14.73 -10.09 0.38
CA TYR A 316 16.19 -10.25 0.41
C TYR A 316 16.90 -8.91 0.35
N TRP A 317 16.37 -7.94 -0.39
CA TRP A 317 16.88 -6.58 -0.44
C TRP A 317 16.91 -5.94 0.95
N ASP A 318 15.81 -5.98 1.67
CA ASP A 318 15.71 -5.43 3.02
C ASP A 318 16.70 -6.07 4.00
N LYS A 319 17.00 -7.37 3.84
CA LYS A 319 18.01 -8.07 4.66
C LYS A 319 19.45 -7.61 4.38
N ILE A 320 19.75 -7.29 3.13
CA ILE A 320 21.10 -6.84 2.72
C ILE A 320 21.37 -5.43 3.25
N LEU A 321 20.37 -4.56 3.21
CA LEU A 321 20.52 -3.17 3.66
C LEU A 321 20.47 -3.00 5.19
N GLN A 322 19.99 -4.00 5.94
CA GLN A 322 19.97 -3.99 7.42
C GLN A 322 21.26 -4.56 8.04
N ARG A 323 22.23 -4.96 7.20
CA ARG A 323 23.58 -5.33 7.60
C ARG A 323 24.53 -4.15 7.42
#